data_9f41e98c178395fdb47fcde20362af71
#
_entry.id   9f41e98c178395fdb47fcde20362af71
#
_cell.length_a   1.000
_cell.length_b   1.000
_cell.length_c   1.000
_cell.angle_alpha   90.00
_cell.angle_beta   90.00
_cell.angle_gamma   90.00
#
_symmetry.space_group_name_H-M   'P 1'
#
loop_
_entity.id
_entity.type
_entity.pdbx_description
1 polymer ?
#
loop_
_entity_poly.entity_id
_entity_poly.type
_entity_poly.pdbx_seq_one_letter_code
_entity_poly.pdbx_strand_id
1 'polypeptide(L)'
;MKIIKFKKKEKFKYKRKVIINDLILNIFVGIHNFEKKKKQRVKFNVEILTNPYVFPNNKDLKSIINYEEIVYKIEKLSNLKHHELLEDLSENIFNMLFQNKLVKKVNLKIEKIDIIKKTKSVGIEVSKSKI
;
A
#
# COMPACT_ATOMS: atom_id res chain seq x y z
N MET A 1 4.93 -22.49 7.70
CA MET A 1 5.27 -21.12 8.15
C MET A 1 5.86 -21.20 9.55
N LYS A 2 7.04 -20.62 9.72
CA LYS A 2 7.74 -20.66 11.01
C LYS A 2 7.29 -19.47 11.87
N ILE A 3 6.83 -19.76 13.10
CA ILE A 3 6.41 -18.73 14.04
C ILE A 3 7.47 -18.59 15.12
N ILE A 4 7.91 -17.36 15.36
CA ILE A 4 8.83 -17.02 16.43
C ILE A 4 8.02 -16.38 17.56
N LYS A 5 8.10 -16.98 18.74
CA LYS A 5 7.47 -16.43 19.95
C LYS A 5 8.53 -15.71 20.76
N PHE A 6 8.29 -14.46 21.10
CA PHE A 6 9.13 -13.72 22.02
C PHE A 6 8.86 -14.17 23.45
N LYS A 7 9.92 -14.43 24.19
CA LYS A 7 9.84 -14.84 25.59
C LYS A 7 9.37 -13.65 26.45
N LYS A 8 8.59 -13.94 27.50
CA LYS A 8 8.12 -12.90 28.45
C LYS A 8 9.24 -12.04 29.05
N LYS A 9 10.46 -12.57 29.11
CA LYS A 9 11.64 -11.88 29.66
C LYS A 9 12.37 -11.04 28.64
N GLU A 10 11.98 -11.08 27.36
CA GLU A 10 12.63 -10.25 26.35
C GLU A 10 12.24 -8.79 26.54
N LYS A 11 13.28 -7.94 26.61
CA LYS A 11 13.12 -6.50 26.79
C LYS A 11 12.89 -5.75 25.48
N PHE A 12 12.81 -6.46 24.35
CA PHE A 12 12.75 -5.86 23.02
C PHE A 12 11.35 -6.01 22.45
N LYS A 13 10.86 -4.91 21.86
CA LYS A 13 9.71 -4.94 20.96
C LYS A 13 10.23 -5.02 19.54
N TYR A 14 9.67 -5.90 18.74
CA TYR A 14 10.08 -6.09 17.35
C TYR A 14 8.96 -5.65 16.43
N LYS A 15 9.30 -4.76 15.48
CA LYS A 15 8.40 -4.33 14.42
C LYS A 15 9.15 -4.43 13.09
N ARG A 16 8.43 -4.86 12.07
CA ARG A 16 8.99 -4.92 10.72
C ARG A 16 7.95 -4.39 9.74
N LYS A 17 8.40 -3.50 8.86
CA LYS A 17 7.57 -2.96 7.80
C LYS A 17 8.16 -3.32 6.45
N VAL A 18 7.29 -3.61 5.49
CA VAL A 18 7.62 -3.58 4.08
C VAL A 18 7.24 -2.21 3.56
N ILE A 19 8.14 -1.54 2.86
CA ILE A 19 7.91 -0.18 2.40
C ILE A 19 8.07 -0.09 0.89
N ILE A 20 7.18 0.69 0.26
CA ILE A 20 7.25 1.05 -1.15
C ILE A 20 7.18 2.57 -1.20
N ASN A 21 8.28 3.19 -1.61
CA ASN A 21 8.42 4.64 -1.61
C ASN A 21 8.34 5.18 -3.03
N ASP A 22 7.52 6.22 -3.21
CA ASP A 22 7.45 7.00 -4.45
C ASP A 22 7.19 6.13 -5.69
N LEU A 23 6.23 5.21 -5.58
CA LEU A 23 5.73 4.50 -6.75
C LEU A 23 4.88 5.47 -7.58
N ILE A 24 5.36 5.79 -8.78
CA ILE A 24 4.66 6.74 -9.66
C ILE A 24 4.00 5.97 -10.79
N LEU A 25 2.68 6.08 -10.87
CA LEU A 25 1.86 5.46 -11.91
C LEU A 25 1.12 6.54 -12.69
N ASN A 26 0.91 6.28 -13.97
CA ASN A 26 0.12 7.15 -14.83
C ASN A 26 -1.27 6.53 -14.99
N ILE A 27 -2.28 7.11 -14.34
CA ILE A 27 -3.61 6.51 -14.23
C ILE A 27 -4.73 7.55 -14.42
N PHE A 28 -5.93 7.04 -14.72
CA PHE A 28 -7.13 7.86 -14.70
C PHE A 28 -7.68 7.90 -13.27
N VAL A 29 -7.75 9.07 -12.68
CA VAL A 29 -8.33 9.29 -11.35
C VAL A 29 -8.79 10.73 -11.20
N GLY A 30 -9.88 10.93 -10.50
CA GLY A 30 -10.40 12.25 -10.19
C GLY A 30 -11.86 12.44 -10.58
N ILE A 31 -12.48 13.42 -9.90
CA ILE A 31 -13.92 13.70 -10.05
C ILE A 31 -14.23 14.63 -11.23
N HIS A 32 -13.24 15.41 -11.68
CA HIS A 32 -13.45 16.38 -12.75
C HIS A 32 -13.45 15.72 -14.13
N ASN A 33 -14.21 16.30 -15.06
CA ASN A 33 -14.32 15.76 -16.42
C ASN A 33 -12.97 15.66 -17.12
N PHE A 34 -12.09 16.64 -16.94
CA PHE A 34 -10.77 16.60 -17.58
C PHE A 34 -9.89 15.48 -17.04
N GLU A 35 -10.10 15.08 -15.77
CA GLU A 35 -9.39 13.96 -15.16
C GLU A 35 -9.84 12.60 -15.71
N LYS A 36 -11.03 12.54 -16.27
CA LYS A 36 -11.59 11.34 -16.89
C LYS A 36 -11.06 11.12 -18.31
N LYS A 37 -10.53 12.16 -18.93
CA LYS A 37 -10.10 12.15 -20.35
C LYS A 37 -8.61 11.93 -20.52
N LYS A 38 -7.81 12.15 -19.48
CA LYS A 38 -6.36 12.08 -19.54
C LYS A 38 -5.80 11.45 -18.27
N LYS A 39 -4.85 10.55 -18.46
CA LYS A 39 -4.10 9.98 -17.33
C LYS A 39 -3.24 11.06 -16.68
N GLN A 40 -3.02 10.92 -15.40
CA GLN A 40 -2.14 11.80 -14.64
C GLN A 40 -1.20 10.98 -13.76
N ARG A 41 -0.09 11.59 -13.40
CA ARG A 41 0.89 10.95 -12.53
C ARG A 41 0.38 10.96 -11.10
N VAL A 42 0.38 9.79 -10.49
CA VAL A 42 -0.02 9.59 -9.11
C VAL A 42 1.08 8.85 -8.38
N LYS A 43 1.43 9.35 -7.21
CA LYS A 43 2.49 8.80 -6.38
C LYS A 43 1.90 8.04 -5.22
N PHE A 44 2.38 6.82 -5.02
CA PHE A 44 1.96 5.94 -3.94
C PHE A 44 3.13 5.69 -3.00
N ASN A 45 2.88 5.88 -1.72
CA ASN A 45 3.78 5.47 -0.65
C ASN A 45 3.03 4.50 0.25
N VAL A 46 3.60 3.31 0.43
CA VAL A 46 2.93 2.23 1.15
C VAL A 46 3.85 1.72 2.24
N GLU A 47 3.34 1.67 3.46
CA GLU A 47 4.01 1.02 4.59
C GLU A 47 3.12 -0.12 5.09
N ILE A 48 3.67 -1.32 5.13
CA ILE A 48 2.94 -2.51 5.55
C ILE A 48 3.60 -3.07 6.80
N LEU A 49 2.91 -2.95 7.94
CA LEU A 49 3.36 -3.58 9.18
C LEU A 49 3.03 -5.05 9.12
N THR A 50 4.05 -5.88 9.24
CA THR A 50 3.91 -7.34 9.15
C THR A 50 3.75 -7.97 10.52
N ASN A 51 3.27 -9.20 10.55
CA ASN A 51 3.24 -9.99 11.76
C ASN A 51 4.67 -10.29 12.23
N PRO A 52 5.11 -9.73 13.38
CA PRO A 52 6.49 -9.89 13.83
C PRO A 52 6.83 -11.29 14.31
N TYR A 53 5.80 -12.11 14.57
CA TYR A 53 5.97 -13.49 15.04
C TYR A 53 6.19 -14.49 13.92
N VAL A 54 6.02 -14.06 12.66
CA VAL A 54 6.30 -14.88 11.48
C VAL A 54 7.63 -14.43 10.89
N PHE A 55 8.63 -15.28 10.95
CA PHE A 55 9.95 -14.95 10.42
C PHE A 55 10.03 -15.36 8.94
N PRO A 56 10.54 -14.47 8.07
CA PRO A 56 10.65 -14.78 6.64
C PRO A 56 11.57 -15.98 6.39
N ASN A 57 11.12 -16.86 5.51
CA ASN A 57 11.88 -18.02 5.08
C ASN A 57 11.75 -18.14 3.55
N ASN A 58 12.86 -18.11 2.84
CA ASN A 58 12.87 -18.14 1.37
C ASN A 58 12.36 -19.46 0.80
N LYS A 59 12.23 -20.49 1.62
CA LYS A 59 11.65 -21.79 1.23
C LYS A 59 10.14 -21.86 1.45
N ASP A 60 9.57 -20.88 2.13
CA ASP A 60 8.13 -20.77 2.39
C ASP A 60 7.64 -19.39 1.98
N LEU A 61 7.05 -19.30 0.79
CA LEU A 61 6.59 -18.02 0.23
C LEU A 61 5.46 -17.39 1.04
N LYS A 62 4.73 -18.18 1.83
CA LYS A 62 3.67 -17.66 2.70
C LYS A 62 4.21 -16.87 3.90
N SER A 63 5.50 -17.00 4.19
CA SER A 63 6.17 -16.26 5.26
C SER A 63 6.66 -14.89 4.82
N ILE A 64 6.55 -14.55 3.53
CA ILE A 64 7.12 -13.36 2.92
C ILE A 64 6.03 -12.50 2.31
N ILE A 65 6.12 -11.19 2.50
CA ILE A 65 5.35 -10.22 1.74
C ILE A 65 6.22 -9.80 0.55
N ASN A 66 5.80 -10.19 -0.65
CA ASN A 66 6.52 -9.89 -1.88
C ASN A 66 6.14 -8.51 -2.40
N TYR A 67 7.04 -7.53 -2.25
CA TYR A 67 6.77 -6.15 -2.67
C TYR A 67 6.69 -5.99 -4.18
N GLU A 68 7.36 -6.83 -4.98
CA GLU A 68 7.23 -6.78 -6.45
C GLU A 68 5.81 -7.14 -6.88
N GLU A 69 5.23 -8.16 -6.25
CA GLU A 69 3.84 -8.56 -6.47
C GLU A 69 2.88 -7.45 -6.06
N ILE A 70 3.15 -6.77 -4.95
CA ILE A 70 2.32 -5.66 -4.47
C ILE A 70 2.34 -4.51 -5.48
N VAL A 71 3.51 -4.11 -5.96
CA VAL A 71 3.64 -3.06 -6.97
C VAL A 71 2.84 -3.41 -8.22
N TYR A 72 2.99 -4.63 -8.71
CA TYR A 72 2.23 -5.12 -9.87
C TYR A 72 0.73 -5.05 -9.64
N LYS A 73 0.26 -5.50 -8.48
CA LYS A 73 -1.17 -5.51 -8.15
C LYS A 73 -1.74 -4.10 -7.97
N ILE A 74 -0.98 -3.18 -7.37
CA ILE A 74 -1.40 -1.79 -7.26
C ILE A 74 -1.56 -1.17 -8.65
N GLU A 75 -0.60 -1.38 -9.54
CA GLU A 75 -0.66 -0.88 -10.91
C GLU A 75 -1.87 -1.45 -11.65
N LYS A 76 -2.05 -2.76 -11.58
CA LYS A 76 -3.17 -3.44 -12.24
C LYS A 76 -4.52 -2.94 -11.73
N LEU A 77 -4.67 -2.85 -10.42
CA LEU A 77 -5.90 -2.40 -9.77
C LEU A 77 -6.19 -0.94 -10.11
N SER A 78 -5.19 -0.09 -10.10
CA SER A 78 -5.32 1.33 -10.40
C SER A 78 -5.72 1.59 -11.85
N ASN A 79 -5.38 0.70 -12.77
CA ASN A 79 -5.72 0.79 -14.18
C ASN A 79 -6.98 0.02 -14.56
N LEU A 80 -7.58 -0.72 -13.63
CA LEU A 80 -8.74 -1.56 -13.92
C LEU A 80 -9.97 -0.74 -14.28
N LYS A 81 -10.13 0.40 -13.62
CA LYS A 81 -11.23 1.33 -13.85
C LYS A 81 -10.81 2.74 -13.45
N HIS A 82 -11.62 3.74 -13.87
CA HIS A 82 -11.50 5.10 -13.37
C HIS A 82 -12.01 5.17 -11.92
N HIS A 83 -11.22 5.72 -11.01
CA HIS A 83 -11.64 6.01 -9.64
C HIS A 83 -11.89 7.52 -9.52
N GLU A 84 -13.10 7.92 -9.17
CA GLU A 84 -13.40 9.34 -8.99
C GLU A 84 -12.72 9.91 -7.76
N LEU A 85 -12.63 9.13 -6.70
CA LEU A 85 -12.04 9.55 -5.43
C LEU A 85 -10.81 8.71 -5.10
N LEU A 86 -9.77 9.36 -4.58
CA LEU A 86 -8.58 8.66 -4.07
C LEU A 86 -8.94 7.74 -2.91
N GLU A 87 -9.95 8.11 -2.13
CA GLU A 87 -10.44 7.29 -1.01
C GLU A 87 -10.96 5.93 -1.49
N ASP A 88 -11.69 5.89 -2.60
CA ASP A 88 -12.18 4.63 -3.18
C ASP A 88 -11.02 3.77 -3.67
N LEU A 89 -10.03 4.39 -4.30
CA LEU A 89 -8.82 3.70 -4.74
C LEU A 89 -8.08 3.13 -3.53
N SER A 90 -7.97 3.90 -2.44
CA SER A 90 -7.30 3.44 -1.22
C SER A 90 -7.99 2.23 -0.62
N GLU A 91 -9.32 2.21 -0.58
CA GLU A 91 -10.08 1.08 -0.05
C GLU A 91 -9.85 -0.19 -0.89
N ASN A 92 -9.81 -0.06 -2.21
CA ASN A 92 -9.52 -1.20 -3.08
C ASN A 92 -8.10 -1.74 -2.86
N ILE A 93 -7.14 -0.85 -2.63
CA ILE A 93 -5.77 -1.26 -2.32
C ILE A 93 -5.70 -1.97 -0.96
N PHE A 94 -6.37 -1.42 0.07
CA PHE A 94 -6.45 -2.07 1.37
C PHE A 94 -7.04 -3.48 1.28
N ASN A 95 -8.15 -3.63 0.55
CA ASN A 95 -8.79 -4.93 0.39
C ASN A 95 -7.83 -5.96 -0.23
N MET A 96 -7.06 -5.55 -1.20
CA MET A 96 -6.06 -6.41 -1.82
C MET A 96 -4.95 -6.77 -0.84
N LEU A 97 -4.40 -5.79 -0.13
CA LEU A 97 -3.28 -6.02 0.79
C LEU A 97 -3.67 -6.88 2.00
N PHE A 98 -4.86 -6.66 2.56
CA PHE A 98 -5.31 -7.41 3.74
C PHE A 98 -5.72 -8.86 3.44
N GLN A 99 -5.77 -9.27 2.18
CA GLN A 99 -5.92 -10.68 1.85
C GLN A 99 -4.72 -11.52 2.31
N ASN A 100 -3.56 -10.90 2.42
CA ASN A 100 -2.39 -11.56 2.99
C ASN A 100 -2.48 -11.52 4.52
N LYS A 101 -2.47 -12.70 5.14
CA LYS A 101 -2.62 -12.84 6.60
C LYS A 101 -1.46 -12.24 7.39
N LEU A 102 -0.31 -12.02 6.77
CA LEU A 102 0.84 -11.40 7.41
C LEU A 102 0.67 -9.90 7.63
N VAL A 103 -0.24 -9.28 6.90
CA VAL A 103 -0.46 -7.83 6.96
C VAL A 103 -1.25 -7.50 8.23
N LYS A 104 -0.68 -6.65 9.08
CA LYS A 104 -1.30 -6.19 10.32
C LYS A 104 -1.85 -4.79 10.21
N LYS A 105 -1.11 -3.90 9.58
CA LYS A 105 -1.47 -2.50 9.41
C LYS A 105 -0.90 -2.00 8.09
N VAL A 106 -1.65 -1.15 7.40
CA VAL A 106 -1.18 -0.47 6.20
C VAL A 106 -1.35 1.02 6.37
N ASN A 107 -0.29 1.77 6.10
CA ASN A 107 -0.34 3.21 5.90
C ASN A 107 -0.16 3.48 4.41
N LEU A 108 -1.10 4.16 3.80
CA LEU A 108 -1.13 4.41 2.36
C LEU A 108 -1.27 5.90 2.10
N LYS A 109 -0.33 6.44 1.33
CA LYS A 109 -0.35 7.83 0.90
C LYS A 109 -0.46 7.87 -0.61
N ILE A 110 -1.51 8.51 -1.11
CA ILE A 110 -1.76 8.63 -2.56
C ILE A 110 -1.83 10.11 -2.90
N GLU A 111 -0.98 10.54 -3.84
CA GLU A 111 -0.83 11.94 -4.18
C GLU A 111 -0.88 12.15 -5.70
N LYS A 112 -1.70 13.11 -6.13
CA LYS A 112 -1.67 13.62 -7.49
C LYS A 112 -0.54 14.65 -7.61
N ILE A 113 0.33 14.49 -8.58
CA ILE A 113 1.55 15.30 -8.67
C ILE A 113 1.32 16.59 -9.48
N ASP A 114 0.48 16.53 -10.52
CA ASP A 114 0.42 17.60 -11.52
C ASP A 114 -0.85 18.45 -11.44
N ILE A 115 -1.78 18.14 -10.53
CA ILE A 115 -3.13 18.70 -10.59
C ILE A 115 -3.22 20.17 -10.14
N ILE A 116 -2.40 20.58 -9.17
CA ILE A 116 -2.41 21.94 -8.64
C ILE A 116 -0.99 22.51 -8.73
N LYS A 117 -0.79 23.50 -9.60
CA LYS A 117 0.52 24.03 -9.93
C LYS A 117 1.30 24.64 -8.76
N LYS A 118 0.60 25.21 -7.78
CA LYS A 118 1.23 25.85 -6.62
C LYS A 118 1.69 24.87 -5.54
N THR A 119 1.36 23.60 -5.71
CA THR A 119 1.70 22.54 -4.77
C THR A 119 2.68 21.56 -5.39
N LYS A 120 3.48 20.92 -4.57
CA LYS A 120 4.33 19.81 -5.00
C LYS A 120 3.46 18.58 -5.31
N SER A 121 2.44 18.36 -4.51
CA SER A 121 1.46 17.29 -4.68
C SER A 121 0.27 17.55 -3.78
N VAL A 122 -0.86 16.92 -4.07
CA VAL A 122 -2.03 16.90 -3.23
C VAL A 122 -2.61 15.50 -3.17
N GLY A 123 -3.11 15.09 -2.02
CA GLY A 123 -3.65 13.76 -1.90
C GLY A 123 -4.18 13.44 -0.51
N ILE A 124 -4.20 12.15 -0.22
CA ILE A 124 -4.68 11.62 1.05
C ILE A 124 -3.64 10.70 1.68
N GLU A 125 -3.70 10.59 2.98
CA GLU A 125 -2.98 9.57 3.72
C GLU A 125 -3.97 8.84 4.62
N VAL A 126 -4.03 7.52 4.48
CA VAL A 126 -5.01 6.68 5.16
C VAL A 126 -4.31 5.49 5.80
N SER A 127 -4.65 5.22 7.04
CA SER A 127 -4.16 4.04 7.75
C SER A 127 -5.31 3.10 8.09
N LYS A 128 -5.06 1.81 7.96
CA LYS A 128 -6.02 0.77 8.33
C LYS A 128 -5.27 -0.37 9.00
N SER A 129 -5.80 -0.85 10.11
CA SER A 129 -5.18 -1.95 10.84
C SER A 129 -6.21 -2.98 11.26
N LYS A 130 -5.77 -4.23 11.38
CA LYS A 130 -6.57 -5.28 12.00
C LYS A 130 -6.74 -4.98 13.48
N ILE A 131 -7.91 -5.27 14.00
CA ILE A 131 -8.23 -5.12 15.42
C ILE A 131 -7.51 -6.19 16.25
#